data_f17bf11579e0cf6e99b5909e54b0a6d2
#
_entry.id   f17bf11579e0cf6e99b5909e54b0a6d2
#
_cell.length_a   1.000
_cell.length_b   1.000
_cell.length_c   1.000
_cell.angle_alpha   90.00
_cell.angle_beta   90.00
_cell.angle_gamma   90.00
#
_symmetry.space_group_name_H-M   'P 1'
#
loop_
_entity.id
_entity.type
_entity.pdbx_description
1 polymer ?
#
loop_
_entity_poly.entity_id
_entity_poly.type
_entity_poly.pdbx_seq_one_letter_code
_entity_poly.pdbx_strand_id
1 'polypeptide(L)'
;KLLIQNKISLNTRIPAQEMINKHADLILSWQWENNLNYLYFDAAWMGAPVVHNANLCPDLGYYYEGFQMYEAADVVEEAIKSHPTDETYLERNREVIKRYTHHNKNLIKQYNELLENLVNNKFVEMNYNWQDNSVSPK
;
A
#
# COMPACT_ATOMS: atom_id res chain seq x y z
N LYS A 1 17.42 17.89 18.72
CA LYS A 1 16.47 18.70 19.54
C LYS A 1 15.15 17.96 19.76
N LEU A 2 14.52 17.38 18.72
CA LEU A 2 13.22 16.67 18.81
C LEU A 2 13.31 15.36 19.62
N LEU A 3 14.40 14.60 19.51
CA LEU A 3 14.64 13.39 20.33
C LEU A 3 14.72 13.73 21.82
N ILE A 4 15.41 14.84 22.17
CA ILE A 4 15.53 15.29 23.56
C ILE A 4 14.17 15.70 24.16
N GLN A 5 13.23 16.13 23.31
CA GLN A 5 11.88 16.53 23.70
C GLN A 5 10.89 15.36 23.69
N ASN A 6 11.33 14.13 23.49
CA ASN A 6 10.51 12.93 23.32
C ASN A 6 9.43 13.06 22.21
N LYS A 7 9.67 13.92 21.21
CA LYS A 7 8.77 14.10 20.06
C LYS A 7 9.07 13.15 18.91
N ILE A 8 10.24 12.52 18.94
CA ILE A 8 10.68 11.50 17.98
C ILE A 8 11.29 10.36 18.79
N SER A 9 10.94 9.14 18.46
CA SER A 9 11.60 7.94 18.94
C SER A 9 12.14 7.14 17.74
N LEU A 10 13.30 6.53 17.94
CA LEU A 10 13.88 5.59 16.99
C LEU A 10 13.75 4.20 17.58
N ASN A 11 12.95 3.37 16.95
CA ASN A 11 12.67 2.03 17.41
C ASN A 11 13.34 0.98 16.51
N THR A 12 13.64 -0.17 17.08
CA THR A 12 13.96 -1.37 16.30
C THR A 12 12.71 -1.89 15.59
N ARG A 13 12.84 -2.96 14.82
CA ARG A 13 11.71 -3.55 14.12
C ARG A 13 10.62 -4.00 15.10
N ILE A 14 9.43 -3.44 14.94
CA ILE A 14 8.21 -3.80 15.65
C ILE A 14 7.28 -4.50 14.66
N PRO A 15 6.57 -5.57 15.03
CA PRO A 15 5.54 -6.16 14.19
C PRO A 15 4.48 -5.13 13.79
N ALA A 16 4.07 -5.12 12.50
CA ALA A 16 3.14 -4.10 11.98
C ALA A 16 1.84 -4.02 12.77
N GLN A 17 1.25 -5.15 13.11
CA GLN A 17 0.02 -5.23 13.91
C GLN A 17 0.17 -4.62 15.31
N GLU A 18 1.32 -4.81 15.94
CA GLU A 18 1.59 -4.21 17.24
C GLU A 18 1.77 -2.70 17.14
N MET A 19 2.51 -2.24 16.13
CA MET A 19 2.71 -0.82 15.85
C MET A 19 1.37 -0.13 15.63
N ILE A 20 0.53 -0.66 14.75
CA ILE A 20 -0.77 -0.11 14.39
C ILE A 20 -1.71 -0.04 15.60
N ASN A 21 -1.77 -1.12 16.41
CA ASN A 21 -2.73 -1.19 17.51
C ASN A 21 -2.34 -0.39 18.74
N LYS A 22 -1.04 -0.15 18.96
CA LYS A 22 -0.57 0.38 20.26
C LYS A 22 0.17 1.71 20.16
N HIS A 23 0.69 2.04 18.97
CA HIS A 23 1.70 3.09 18.87
C HIS A 23 1.47 4.09 17.73
N ALA A 24 0.55 3.82 16.79
CA ALA A 24 0.36 4.67 15.63
C ALA A 24 -1.11 5.03 15.44
N ASP A 25 -1.41 6.31 15.43
CA ASP A 25 -2.72 6.86 15.06
C ASP A 25 -2.83 7.11 13.56
N LEU A 26 -1.69 7.28 12.88
CA LEU A 26 -1.58 7.48 11.45
C LEU A 26 -0.24 6.96 10.96
N ILE A 27 -0.22 6.37 9.77
CA ILE A 27 0.98 5.91 9.10
C ILE A 27 1.28 6.87 7.94
N LEU A 28 2.44 7.53 8.00
CA LEU A 28 2.96 8.31 6.90
C LEU A 28 4.11 7.54 6.25
N SER A 29 3.97 7.26 4.96
CA SER A 29 4.98 6.55 4.19
C SER A 29 5.43 7.34 2.97
N TRP A 30 6.73 7.33 2.76
CA TRP A 30 7.40 7.87 1.60
C TRP A 30 8.27 6.76 1.00
N GLN A 31 7.91 6.28 -0.20
CA GLN A 31 8.55 5.14 -0.82
C GLN A 31 9.21 5.54 -2.14
N TRP A 32 10.42 5.06 -2.32
CA TRP A 32 11.14 5.11 -3.58
C TRP A 32 11.13 3.70 -4.20
N GLU A 33 10.58 3.56 -5.40
CA GLU A 33 10.56 2.30 -6.17
C GLU A 33 10.03 1.05 -5.42
N ASN A 34 9.21 1.26 -4.40
CA ASN A 34 8.53 0.19 -3.65
C ASN A 34 7.02 0.45 -3.62
N ASN A 35 6.38 0.33 -4.77
CA ASN A 35 5.01 0.77 -5.01
C ASN A 35 3.94 -0.17 -4.44
N LEU A 36 4.33 -1.30 -3.86
CA LEU A 36 3.42 -2.26 -3.26
C LEU A 36 3.99 -2.76 -1.92
N ASN A 37 3.68 -2.06 -0.85
CA ASN A 37 4.14 -2.41 0.49
C ASN A 37 3.02 -3.07 1.29
N TYR A 38 3.25 -4.27 1.78
CA TYR A 38 2.25 -5.02 2.59
C TYR A 38 1.80 -4.26 3.83
N LEU A 39 2.63 -3.41 4.40
CA LEU A 39 2.25 -2.57 5.54
C LEU A 39 1.02 -1.72 5.23
N TYR A 40 0.88 -1.22 4.00
CA TYR A 40 -0.28 -0.41 3.62
C TYR A 40 -1.56 -1.22 3.65
N PHE A 41 -1.49 -2.46 3.13
CA PHE A 41 -2.64 -3.37 3.14
C PHE A 41 -3.01 -3.79 4.56
N ASP A 42 -2.03 -4.12 5.40
CA ASP A 42 -2.26 -4.48 6.79
C ASP A 42 -2.92 -3.33 7.56
N ALA A 43 -2.38 -2.12 7.44
CA ALA A 43 -2.89 -0.95 8.13
C ALA A 43 -4.30 -0.57 7.65
N ALA A 44 -4.52 -0.48 6.35
CA ALA A 44 -5.81 -0.13 5.77
C ALA A 44 -6.88 -1.20 6.06
N TRP A 45 -6.50 -2.49 6.07
CA TRP A 45 -7.39 -3.59 6.48
C TRP A 45 -7.83 -3.49 7.93
N MET A 46 -6.95 -3.01 8.80
CA MET A 46 -7.22 -2.78 10.22
C MET A 46 -7.96 -1.46 10.48
N GLY A 47 -8.14 -0.63 9.46
CA GLY A 47 -8.81 0.65 9.57
C GLY A 47 -7.90 1.80 10.00
N ALA A 48 -6.58 1.60 10.06
CA ALA A 48 -5.66 2.68 10.36
C ALA A 48 -5.46 3.59 9.14
N PRO A 49 -5.43 4.93 9.31
CA PRO A 49 -5.18 5.85 8.21
C PRO A 49 -3.75 5.72 7.70
N VAL A 50 -3.61 5.48 6.40
CA VAL A 50 -2.33 5.37 5.71
C VAL A 50 -2.22 6.47 4.68
N VAL A 51 -1.22 7.33 4.83
CA VAL A 51 -0.84 8.36 3.86
C VAL A 51 0.40 7.87 3.10
N HIS A 52 0.33 7.77 1.79
CA HIS A 52 1.39 7.14 0.99
C HIS A 52 1.45 7.66 -0.46
N ASN A 53 2.58 7.38 -1.13
CA ASN A 53 2.83 7.71 -2.54
C ASN A 53 2.95 6.48 -3.45
N ALA A 54 2.37 5.35 -3.06
CA ALA A 54 2.44 4.11 -3.83
C ALA A 54 1.49 4.16 -5.04
N ASN A 55 2.02 4.38 -6.24
CA ASN A 55 1.25 4.58 -7.46
C ASN A 55 0.56 3.32 -8.02
N LEU A 56 0.89 2.12 -7.52
CA LEU A 56 0.19 0.87 -7.88
C LEU A 56 -1.14 0.68 -7.13
N CYS A 57 -1.36 1.40 -6.05
CA CYS A 57 -2.59 1.37 -5.27
C CYS A 57 -3.03 2.77 -4.81
N PRO A 58 -3.22 3.73 -5.75
CA PRO A 58 -3.52 5.11 -5.41
C PRO A 58 -4.91 5.30 -4.78
N ASP A 59 -5.77 4.32 -4.90
CA ASP A 59 -7.11 4.29 -4.32
C ASP A 59 -7.18 3.62 -2.93
N LEU A 60 -6.02 3.20 -2.39
CA LEU A 60 -5.89 2.72 -1.02
C LEU A 60 -5.54 3.88 -0.09
N GLY A 61 -6.17 3.94 1.08
CA GLY A 61 -5.84 4.93 2.10
C GLY A 61 -6.00 6.38 1.63
N TYR A 62 -4.97 7.18 1.87
CA TYR A 62 -4.84 8.58 1.47
C TYR A 62 -3.58 8.71 0.61
N TYR A 63 -3.76 8.96 -0.67
CA TYR A 63 -2.68 8.98 -1.65
C TYR A 63 -2.21 10.42 -1.93
N TYR A 64 -0.89 10.59 -2.05
CA TYR A 64 -0.27 11.77 -2.64
C TYR A 64 0.69 11.34 -3.76
N GLU A 65 0.84 12.18 -4.79
CA GLU A 65 1.61 11.80 -5.96
C GLU A 65 3.11 12.07 -5.80
N GLY A 66 3.92 11.13 -6.29
CA GLY A 66 5.36 11.28 -6.40
C GLY A 66 6.05 11.54 -5.07
N PHE A 67 6.85 12.62 -5.03
CA PHE A 67 7.67 12.99 -3.87
C PHE A 67 7.38 14.41 -3.37
N GLN A 68 6.17 14.88 -3.58
CA GLN A 68 5.71 16.21 -3.26
C GLN A 68 5.48 16.36 -1.75
N MET A 69 6.48 16.87 -1.03
CA MET A 69 6.43 16.99 0.43
C MET A 69 5.29 17.89 0.94
N TYR A 70 4.96 18.95 0.18
CA TYR A 70 3.86 19.85 0.56
C TYR A 70 2.51 19.17 0.37
N GLU A 71 2.31 18.48 -0.75
CA GLU A 71 1.11 17.70 -1.01
C GLU A 71 0.94 16.59 0.04
N ALA A 72 2.01 15.89 0.38
CA ALA A 72 1.99 14.90 1.46
C ALA A 72 1.53 15.51 2.80
N ALA A 73 1.97 16.74 3.12
CA ALA A 73 1.56 17.43 4.34
C ALA A 73 0.06 17.79 4.32
N ASP A 74 -0.45 18.26 3.19
CA ASP A 74 -1.87 18.57 3.00
C ASP A 74 -2.73 17.31 3.15
N VAL A 75 -2.30 16.20 2.54
CA VAL A 75 -2.99 14.89 2.65
C VAL A 75 -2.95 14.34 4.08
N VAL A 76 -1.85 14.54 4.83
CA VAL A 76 -1.80 14.20 6.26
C VAL A 76 -2.81 15.00 7.05
N GLU A 77 -2.90 16.31 6.79
CA GLU A 77 -3.88 17.17 7.47
C GLU A 77 -5.32 16.76 7.15
N GLU A 78 -5.60 16.43 5.90
CA GLU A 78 -6.89 15.88 5.48
C GLU A 78 -7.21 14.57 6.21
N ALA A 79 -6.26 13.63 6.24
CA ALA A 79 -6.44 12.35 6.91
C ALA A 79 -6.75 12.54 8.41
N ILE A 80 -6.04 13.42 9.11
CA ILE A 80 -6.29 13.71 10.52
C ILE A 80 -7.69 14.28 10.74
N LYS A 81 -8.18 15.11 9.84
CA LYS A 81 -9.49 15.75 9.96
C LYS A 81 -10.65 14.85 9.59
N SER A 82 -10.52 14.11 8.49
CA SER A 82 -11.62 13.36 7.88
C SER A 82 -11.74 11.93 8.40
N HIS A 83 -10.62 11.27 8.69
CA HIS A 83 -10.62 9.86 9.06
C HIS A 83 -11.50 9.51 10.27
N PRO A 84 -11.55 10.28 11.36
CA PRO A 84 -12.39 9.94 12.51
C PRO A 84 -13.89 9.89 12.21
N THR A 85 -14.33 10.51 11.11
CA THR A 85 -15.74 10.56 10.67
C THR A 85 -16.01 9.80 9.39
N ASP A 86 -15.00 9.22 8.76
CA ASP A 86 -15.15 8.41 7.52
C ASP A 86 -15.53 6.97 7.86
N GLU A 87 -16.81 6.74 8.07
CA GLU A 87 -17.36 5.41 8.33
C GLU A 87 -17.15 4.43 7.17
N THR A 88 -16.87 4.93 5.96
CA THR A 88 -16.67 4.11 4.75
C THR A 88 -15.24 3.69 4.52
N TYR A 89 -14.27 4.27 5.22
CA TYR A 89 -12.84 4.04 5.02
C TYR A 89 -12.47 2.56 5.05
N LEU A 90 -12.90 1.86 6.09
CA LEU A 90 -12.57 0.46 6.30
C LEU A 90 -13.10 -0.44 5.17
N GLU A 91 -14.37 -0.28 4.80
CA GLU A 91 -15.00 -1.10 3.76
C GLU A 91 -14.40 -0.80 2.38
N ARG A 92 -14.26 0.46 2.02
CA ARG A 92 -13.62 0.90 0.78
C ARG A 92 -12.23 0.29 0.61
N ASN A 93 -11.40 0.37 1.62
CA ASN A 93 -10.05 -0.16 1.56
C ASN A 93 -10.00 -1.69 1.49
N ARG A 94 -10.90 -2.38 2.17
CA ARG A 94 -11.02 -3.84 2.07
C ARG A 94 -11.41 -4.29 0.65
N GLU A 95 -12.28 -3.57 -0.03
CA GLU A 95 -12.61 -3.86 -1.44
C GLU A 95 -11.40 -3.64 -2.36
N VAL A 96 -10.62 -2.57 -2.15
CA VAL A 96 -9.36 -2.35 -2.87
C VAL A 96 -8.40 -3.51 -2.66
N ILE A 97 -8.20 -3.93 -1.41
CA ILE A 97 -7.26 -5.00 -1.04
C ILE A 97 -7.67 -6.35 -1.66
N LYS A 98 -8.95 -6.65 -1.79
CA LYS A 98 -9.42 -7.89 -2.42
C LYS A 98 -8.88 -8.11 -3.83
N ARG A 99 -8.54 -7.04 -4.57
CA ARG A 99 -7.94 -7.15 -5.91
C ARG A 99 -6.56 -7.82 -5.89
N TYR A 100 -5.87 -7.75 -4.77
CA TYR A 100 -4.51 -8.32 -4.58
C TYR A 100 -4.53 -9.66 -3.84
N THR A 101 -5.71 -10.25 -3.63
CA THR A 101 -5.89 -11.49 -2.89
C THR A 101 -6.52 -12.58 -3.75
N HIS A 102 -6.67 -13.77 -3.18
CA HIS A 102 -7.35 -14.91 -3.80
C HIS A 102 -8.82 -14.65 -4.18
N HIS A 103 -9.42 -13.54 -3.78
CA HIS A 103 -10.74 -13.14 -4.24
C HIS A 103 -10.75 -12.65 -5.70
N ASN A 104 -9.60 -12.24 -6.22
CA ASN A 104 -9.46 -11.84 -7.62
C ASN A 104 -9.26 -13.07 -8.53
N LYS A 105 -10.34 -13.50 -9.18
CA LYS A 105 -10.32 -14.65 -10.08
C LYS A 105 -9.35 -14.51 -11.27
N ASN A 106 -9.15 -13.26 -11.76
CA ASN A 106 -8.20 -13.01 -12.84
C ASN A 106 -6.76 -13.21 -12.36
N LEU A 107 -6.44 -12.77 -11.15
CA LEU A 107 -5.14 -13.00 -10.54
C LEU A 107 -4.86 -14.51 -10.39
N ILE A 108 -5.82 -15.27 -9.87
CA ILE A 108 -5.71 -16.74 -9.77
C ILE A 108 -5.46 -17.37 -11.15
N LYS A 109 -6.21 -16.95 -12.17
CA LYS A 109 -6.04 -17.46 -13.53
C LYS A 109 -4.62 -17.18 -14.05
N GLN A 110 -4.12 -15.94 -13.90
CA GLN A 110 -2.76 -15.58 -14.33
C GLN A 110 -1.68 -16.39 -13.61
N TYR A 111 -1.83 -16.61 -12.29
CA TYR A 111 -0.91 -17.45 -11.54
C TYR A 111 -0.94 -18.92 -12.00
N ASN A 112 -2.12 -19.47 -12.28
CA ASN A 112 -2.23 -20.83 -12.79
C ASN A 112 -1.58 -20.96 -14.17
N GLU A 113 -1.83 -20.03 -15.08
CA GLU A 113 -1.19 -20.00 -16.40
C GLU A 113 0.34 -19.90 -16.29
N LEU A 114 0.83 -19.05 -15.38
CA LEU A 114 2.27 -18.94 -15.09
C LEU A 114 2.85 -20.26 -14.60
N LEU A 115 2.19 -20.92 -13.65
CA LEU A 115 2.65 -22.21 -13.11
C LEU A 115 2.62 -23.30 -14.16
N GLU A 116 1.58 -23.38 -14.98
CA GLU A 116 1.50 -24.34 -16.10
C GLU A 116 2.62 -24.12 -17.12
N ASN A 117 2.92 -22.86 -17.45
CA ASN A 117 4.03 -22.53 -18.36
C ASN A 117 5.38 -22.93 -17.77
N LEU A 118 5.60 -22.69 -16.48
CA LEU A 118 6.82 -23.09 -15.78
C LEU A 118 6.99 -24.63 -15.77
N VAL A 119 5.93 -25.36 -15.43
CA VAL A 119 5.96 -26.85 -15.40
C VAL A 119 6.22 -27.43 -16.79
N ASN A 120 5.67 -26.82 -17.84
CA ASN A 120 5.85 -27.26 -19.21
C ASN A 120 7.12 -26.70 -19.88
N ASN A 121 8.01 -26.04 -19.15
CA ASN A 121 9.20 -25.35 -19.68
C ASN A 121 8.89 -24.36 -20.82
N LYS A 122 7.71 -23.79 -20.82
CA LYS A 122 7.30 -22.74 -21.76
C LYS A 122 7.63 -21.39 -21.12
N PHE A 123 8.87 -20.95 -21.29
CA PHE A 123 9.25 -19.59 -20.88
C PHE A 123 8.72 -18.60 -21.91
N VAL A 124 7.74 -17.81 -21.53
CA VAL A 124 7.32 -16.63 -22.28
C VAL A 124 8.10 -15.46 -21.71
N GLU A 125 8.94 -14.84 -22.53
CA GLU A 125 9.53 -13.54 -22.13
C GLU A 125 8.40 -12.52 -21.96
N MET A 126 8.25 -12.02 -20.74
CA MET A 126 7.25 -11.02 -20.41
C MET A 126 7.88 -9.65 -20.46
N ASN A 127 7.33 -8.74 -21.22
CA ASN A 127 7.67 -7.33 -21.16
C ASN A 127 6.77 -6.63 -20.15
N TYR A 128 7.37 -6.12 -19.08
CA TYR A 128 6.66 -5.26 -18.14
C TYR A 128 6.81 -3.80 -18.57
N ASN A 129 5.70 -3.14 -18.80
CA ASN A 129 5.68 -1.70 -19.06
C ASN A 129 5.44 -0.95 -17.74
N TRP A 130 6.46 -0.25 -17.29
CA TRP A 130 6.42 0.52 -16.04
C TRP A 130 5.54 1.78 -16.12
N GLN A 131 5.18 2.23 -17.32
CA GLN A 131 4.38 3.45 -17.50
C GLN A 131 2.88 3.21 -17.30
N ASP A 132 2.39 2.06 -17.73
CA ASP A 132 0.97 1.71 -17.67
C ASP A 132 0.68 0.47 -16.82
N ASN A 133 1.69 -0.07 -16.13
CA ASN A 133 1.61 -1.29 -15.32
C ASN A 133 1.06 -2.51 -16.10
N SER A 134 1.26 -2.55 -17.41
CA SER A 134 0.83 -3.64 -18.24
C SER A 134 1.93 -4.68 -18.43
N VAL A 135 1.51 -5.92 -18.61
CA VAL A 135 2.37 -7.05 -18.94
C VAL A 135 1.92 -7.60 -20.29
N SER A 136 2.83 -7.65 -21.26
CA SER A 136 2.57 -8.25 -22.55
C SER A 136 3.61 -9.31 -22.88
N PRO A 137 3.24 -10.43 -23.53
CA PRO A 137 4.20 -11.35 -24.11
C PRO A 137 4.97 -10.65 -25.24
N LYS A 138 6.25 -10.97 -25.36
CA LYS A 138 7.08 -10.56 -26.51
C LYS A 138 6.65 -11.26 -27.77
#